data_5d7dbc3f0fdc80e998bf93adad89d16d
#
_entry.id   5d7dbc3f0fdc80e998bf93adad89d16d
#
_cell.length_a   1.000
_cell.length_b   1.000
_cell.length_c   1.000
_cell.angle_alpha   90.00
_cell.angle_beta   90.00
_cell.angle_gamma   90.00
#
_symmetry.space_group_name_H-M   'P 1'
#
loop_
_entity.id
_entity.type
_entity.pdbx_description
1 polymer ?
#
loop_
_entity_poly.entity_id
_entity_poly.type
_entity_poly.pdbx_seq_one_letter_code
_entity_poly.pdbx_strand_id
1 'polypeptide(L)'
;MMTIRNGFLAFLILFAASCAAAFANVQATFHVAPNGDDANPGSDAKPFATMERARQAVRAINQPMAGDIVVVLHGGTYRIGQTIVFDPADSGVGGHNVIYRAAENETPILSGGKTIVGWQPDVKGRWKAPSPIENFRQLYVNGVRATRAQGEKPAELKLSGDDGYTTSAVEMADWKNPGDIELCYVAIWCHTRCKVQSIRREGDHAKLTMLQPHFGNAKMKQGMNIVNPEYLDRIYVENALELLDAPGEWYLDRTDKTVYYLPRPGEDMTKVEVIAPAVEKLVELRGTLDQPVHNLRFEGITFEHGGWLLPSEIGFVDVQANFVLDWKRPYDPEDADCDVVKSPSNVVCHAAKSIVFERCTFCKLGSGGVDIEFGSQDNTVVGCAFHDISGSAVQVGDVLKDDHHPDDPRKIVKNNTVANNYIHDCGVEYYGSIGVFAGYTEGTVIAHNEICDLPYSGISVGWGWGFEDAGGREPEAYAPKHHVSPYTTPTTAKNNRIEYNNLHGVMAKMNDGGAIYTLGNLPGSLIRGNWIHDCPPANRGWCHGIYFDQGSGFIELTGNLIYGIPSLINHNNLGQNRNATCNEHDNFPGAKPEEHQPIIDNAGLEAQYRSLLMVR
;
A
#
# COMPACT_ATOMS: atom_id res chain seq x y z
N MET A 1 34.90 -54.64 -20.74
CA MET A 1 35.47 -53.76 -19.74
C MET A 1 34.38 -52.81 -19.32
N MET A 2 34.16 -52.73 -18.02
CA MET A 2 32.93 -52.30 -17.33
C MET A 2 32.48 -50.88 -17.62
N THR A 3 31.24 -50.73 -18.04
CA THR A 3 30.47 -49.49 -18.09
C THR A 3 29.80 -49.27 -16.73
N ILE A 4 30.11 -48.16 -16.07
CA ILE A 4 29.43 -47.73 -14.87
C ILE A 4 28.38 -46.68 -15.27
N ARG A 5 27.10 -47.05 -15.17
CA ARG A 5 25.98 -46.14 -15.23
C ARG A 5 25.74 -45.53 -13.84
N ASN A 6 25.95 -44.24 -13.70
CA ASN A 6 25.49 -43.50 -12.54
C ASN A 6 24.09 -43.00 -12.80
N GLY A 7 23.13 -43.60 -12.10
CA GLY A 7 21.76 -43.10 -12.07
C GLY A 7 21.65 -41.96 -11.07
N PHE A 8 21.20 -40.80 -11.58
CA PHE A 8 20.73 -39.70 -10.74
C PHE A 8 19.31 -40.06 -10.27
N LEU A 9 19.16 -40.34 -9.00
CA LEU A 9 17.87 -40.46 -8.34
C LEU A 9 17.38 -39.03 -8.00
N ALA A 10 16.45 -38.50 -8.79
CA ALA A 10 15.74 -37.29 -8.45
C ALA A 10 14.78 -37.59 -7.29
N PHE A 11 15.03 -37.02 -6.12
CA PHE A 11 14.05 -36.99 -5.04
C PHE A 11 12.99 -35.94 -5.37
N LEU A 12 11.90 -36.39 -5.99
CA LEU A 12 10.64 -35.65 -6.01
C LEU A 12 10.06 -35.73 -4.59
N ILE A 13 10.18 -34.68 -3.80
CA ILE A 13 9.35 -34.51 -2.59
C ILE A 13 8.00 -33.99 -3.06
N LEU A 14 7.07 -34.91 -3.33
CA LEU A 14 5.66 -34.59 -3.39
C LEU A 14 5.21 -34.20 -1.97
N PHE A 15 5.01 -32.91 -1.73
CA PHE A 15 4.15 -32.44 -0.66
C PHE A 15 2.69 -32.70 -1.07
N ALA A 16 2.25 -33.96 -0.94
CA ALA A 16 0.86 -34.25 -0.86
C ALA A 16 0.41 -33.81 0.54
N ALA A 17 0.05 -32.55 0.70
CA ALA A 17 -0.74 -32.11 1.83
C ALA A 17 -2.11 -32.79 1.69
N SER A 18 -2.26 -33.97 2.30
CA SER A 18 -3.56 -34.53 2.57
C SER A 18 -4.25 -33.55 3.53
N CYS A 19 -5.17 -32.75 3.02
CA CYS A 19 -6.11 -31.98 3.80
C CYS A 19 -7.07 -32.99 4.47
N ALA A 20 -6.59 -33.73 5.46
CA ALA A 20 -7.44 -34.19 6.52
C ALA A 20 -7.77 -32.91 7.31
N ALA A 21 -8.94 -32.34 7.10
CA ALA A 21 -9.52 -31.38 8.02
C ALA A 21 -9.57 -32.11 9.39
N ALA A 22 -8.49 -31.98 10.15
CA ALA A 22 -8.55 -32.24 11.57
C ALA A 22 -9.62 -31.24 12.05
N PHE A 23 -10.75 -31.75 12.54
CA PHE A 23 -11.74 -30.90 13.18
C PHE A 23 -10.99 -30.21 14.32
N ALA A 24 -10.61 -28.94 14.11
CA ALA A 24 -10.00 -28.15 15.15
C ALA A 24 -10.99 -28.20 16.33
N ASN A 25 -10.50 -28.57 17.50
CA ASN A 25 -11.32 -28.60 18.69
C ASN A 25 -11.76 -27.16 18.97
N VAL A 26 -13.05 -26.86 18.80
CA VAL A 26 -13.60 -25.53 19.05
C VAL A 26 -14.04 -25.46 20.51
N GLN A 27 -13.39 -24.60 21.29
CA GLN A 27 -13.74 -24.38 22.69
C GLN A 27 -15.04 -23.59 22.85
N ALA A 28 -15.24 -22.58 22.03
CA ALA A 28 -16.40 -21.70 22.06
C ALA A 28 -16.66 -21.04 20.72
N THR A 29 -17.92 -20.74 20.45
CA THR A 29 -18.34 -19.93 19.30
C THR A 29 -19.21 -18.77 19.77
N PHE A 30 -18.86 -17.56 19.34
CA PHE A 30 -19.65 -16.35 19.51
C PHE A 30 -20.15 -15.87 18.15
N HIS A 31 -21.32 -15.23 18.14
CA HIS A 31 -21.92 -14.66 16.95
C HIS A 31 -22.08 -13.16 17.12
N VAL A 32 -21.82 -12.43 16.05
CA VAL A 32 -21.98 -10.96 15.94
C VAL A 32 -22.83 -10.66 14.73
N ALA A 33 -23.83 -9.79 14.84
CA ALA A 33 -24.68 -9.37 13.73
C ALA A 33 -24.99 -7.87 13.83
N PRO A 34 -25.11 -7.11 12.71
CA PRO A 34 -25.39 -5.68 12.75
C PRO A 34 -26.70 -5.31 13.46
N ASN A 35 -27.65 -6.23 13.51
CA ASN A 35 -28.92 -6.11 14.23
C ASN A 35 -28.93 -6.85 15.59
N GLY A 36 -27.76 -7.24 16.10
CA GLY A 36 -27.58 -7.85 17.41
C GLY A 36 -27.73 -6.87 18.57
N ASP A 37 -27.43 -7.35 19.78
CA ASP A 37 -27.42 -6.51 20.97
C ASP A 37 -26.25 -6.96 21.88
N ASP A 38 -25.42 -6.03 22.32
CA ASP A 38 -24.26 -6.33 23.19
C ASP A 38 -24.63 -6.82 24.58
N ALA A 39 -25.90 -6.72 24.98
CA ALA A 39 -26.46 -7.35 26.18
C ALA A 39 -26.76 -8.85 25.98
N ASN A 40 -26.78 -9.35 24.76
CA ASN A 40 -27.01 -10.75 24.43
C ASN A 40 -25.83 -11.66 24.87
N PRO A 41 -26.02 -12.97 24.93
CA PRO A 41 -24.97 -13.93 25.27
C PRO A 41 -23.99 -14.22 24.11
N GLY A 42 -24.22 -13.72 22.90
CA GLY A 42 -23.41 -13.99 21.73
C GLY A 42 -23.64 -15.36 21.09
N SER A 43 -24.81 -15.96 21.28
CA SER A 43 -25.20 -17.18 20.55
C SER A 43 -25.74 -16.82 19.16
N ASP A 44 -25.86 -17.82 18.26
CA ASP A 44 -26.43 -17.63 16.92
C ASP A 44 -27.85 -17.00 16.97
N ALA A 45 -28.72 -17.46 17.85
CA ALA A 45 -30.08 -16.92 18.03
C ALA A 45 -30.11 -15.54 18.72
N LYS A 46 -29.06 -15.17 19.45
CA LYS A 46 -28.92 -13.88 20.18
C LYS A 46 -27.48 -13.38 20.05
N PRO A 47 -27.11 -12.86 18.86
CA PRO A 47 -25.76 -12.38 18.61
C PRO A 47 -25.46 -11.06 19.32
N PHE A 48 -24.18 -10.79 19.51
CA PHE A 48 -23.68 -9.46 19.87
C PHE A 48 -23.93 -8.47 18.72
N ALA A 49 -23.90 -7.16 19.00
CA ALA A 49 -23.96 -6.12 17.99
C ALA A 49 -22.57 -5.74 17.46
N THR A 50 -21.53 -5.84 18.29
CA THR A 50 -20.20 -5.27 17.99
C THR A 50 -19.07 -6.30 18.11
N MET A 51 -18.01 -6.10 17.32
CA MET A 51 -16.75 -6.86 17.44
C MET A 51 -16.08 -6.62 18.79
N GLU A 52 -16.17 -5.41 19.33
CA GLU A 52 -15.61 -5.05 20.64
C GLU A 52 -16.23 -5.89 21.75
N ARG A 53 -17.54 -6.12 21.70
CA ARG A 53 -18.22 -6.97 22.68
C ARG A 53 -17.82 -8.44 22.54
N ALA A 54 -17.69 -8.93 21.31
CA ALA A 54 -17.20 -10.28 21.05
C ALA A 54 -15.75 -10.44 21.56
N ARG A 55 -14.88 -9.47 21.31
CA ARG A 55 -13.50 -9.45 21.81
C ARG A 55 -13.46 -9.53 23.34
N GLN A 56 -14.32 -8.79 24.05
CA GLN A 56 -14.43 -8.89 25.50
C GLN A 56 -14.87 -10.29 25.96
N ALA A 57 -15.79 -10.94 25.23
CA ALA A 57 -16.22 -12.30 25.53
C ALA A 57 -15.09 -13.31 25.31
N VAL A 58 -14.29 -13.15 24.25
CA VAL A 58 -13.09 -13.96 23.98
C VAL A 58 -12.09 -13.82 25.14
N ARG A 59 -11.74 -12.59 25.56
CA ARG A 59 -10.80 -12.34 26.67
C ARG A 59 -11.22 -13.00 27.97
N ALA A 60 -12.50 -13.18 28.20
CA ALA A 60 -13.00 -13.84 29.43
C ALA A 60 -12.70 -15.34 29.48
N ILE A 61 -12.36 -15.97 28.34
CA ILE A 61 -12.23 -17.44 28.25
C ILE A 61 -10.98 -17.92 27.48
N ASN A 62 -10.14 -17.01 26.94
CA ASN A 62 -8.97 -17.40 26.15
C ASN A 62 -7.74 -17.77 26.99
N GLN A 63 -7.85 -17.84 28.30
CA GLN A 63 -6.74 -18.22 29.19
C GLN A 63 -7.24 -19.11 30.35
N PRO A 64 -6.97 -20.44 30.30
CA PRO A 64 -6.33 -21.19 29.21
C PRO A 64 -7.28 -21.54 28.07
N MET A 65 -6.73 -21.87 26.90
CA MET A 65 -7.48 -22.45 25.80
C MET A 65 -7.28 -23.96 25.72
N ALA A 66 -8.38 -24.69 25.45
CA ALA A 66 -8.39 -26.11 25.18
C ALA A 66 -8.83 -26.46 23.75
N GLY A 67 -9.09 -25.43 22.95
CA GLY A 67 -9.48 -25.46 21.55
C GLY A 67 -9.56 -24.05 21.00
N ASP A 68 -9.82 -23.90 19.72
CA ASP A 68 -9.99 -22.60 19.07
C ASP A 68 -11.25 -21.87 19.58
N ILE A 69 -11.19 -20.57 19.64
CA ILE A 69 -12.38 -19.73 19.90
C ILE A 69 -12.75 -19.03 18.59
N VAL A 70 -14.00 -19.21 18.18
CA VAL A 70 -14.51 -18.69 16.90
C VAL A 70 -15.50 -17.56 17.15
N VAL A 71 -15.31 -16.43 16.48
CA VAL A 71 -16.25 -15.33 16.39
C VAL A 71 -16.79 -15.28 14.97
N VAL A 72 -18.06 -15.65 14.81
CA VAL A 72 -18.75 -15.63 13.51
C VAL A 72 -19.42 -14.28 13.31
N LEU A 73 -19.03 -13.56 12.25
CA LEU A 73 -19.64 -12.30 11.86
C LEU A 73 -20.68 -12.55 10.77
N HIS A 74 -21.93 -12.20 11.07
CA HIS A 74 -23.01 -12.23 10.08
C HIS A 74 -22.91 -11.09 9.09
N GLY A 75 -23.47 -11.26 7.90
CA GLY A 75 -23.44 -10.30 6.80
C GLY A 75 -24.04 -8.96 7.16
N GLY A 76 -23.51 -7.91 6.54
CA GLY A 76 -23.92 -6.52 6.70
C GLY A 76 -22.80 -5.62 7.20
N THR A 77 -23.10 -4.34 7.40
CA THR A 77 -22.09 -3.33 7.70
C THR A 77 -21.96 -3.06 9.19
N TYR A 78 -20.78 -3.30 9.73
CA TYR A 78 -20.35 -2.94 11.08
C TYR A 78 -19.63 -1.58 11.00
N ARG A 79 -20.33 -0.51 11.36
CA ARG A 79 -19.74 0.85 11.37
C ARG A 79 -18.99 1.08 12.66
N ILE A 80 -17.67 1.30 12.54
CA ILE A 80 -16.81 1.61 13.68
C ILE A 80 -16.58 3.11 13.78
N GLY A 81 -16.59 3.63 15.00
CA GLY A 81 -16.31 5.05 15.29
C GLY A 81 -14.87 5.33 15.69
N GLN A 82 -14.08 4.27 15.90
CA GLN A 82 -12.67 4.31 16.30
C GLN A 82 -11.96 3.02 15.90
N THR A 83 -10.64 3.04 15.91
CA THR A 83 -9.79 1.86 15.63
C THR A 83 -10.12 0.71 16.59
N ILE A 84 -10.31 -0.50 16.04
CA ILE A 84 -10.36 -1.73 16.84
C ILE A 84 -8.92 -2.17 17.13
N VAL A 85 -8.52 -2.11 18.39
CA VAL A 85 -7.17 -2.49 18.82
C VAL A 85 -7.18 -3.88 19.43
N PHE A 86 -6.47 -4.82 18.82
CA PHE A 86 -6.15 -6.11 19.41
C PHE A 86 -4.79 -6.01 20.10
N ASP A 87 -4.71 -6.44 21.34
CA ASP A 87 -3.49 -6.46 22.13
C ASP A 87 -3.16 -7.89 22.62
N PRO A 88 -2.06 -8.13 23.34
CA PRO A 88 -1.68 -9.46 23.77
C PRO A 88 -2.76 -10.24 24.54
N ALA A 89 -3.71 -9.54 25.22
CA ALA A 89 -4.82 -10.19 25.92
C ALA A 89 -5.86 -10.83 24.97
N ASP A 90 -5.84 -10.46 23.67
CA ASP A 90 -6.73 -11.03 22.66
C ASP A 90 -6.16 -12.30 22.02
N SER A 91 -4.90 -12.63 22.30
CA SER A 91 -4.15 -13.70 21.63
C SER A 91 -4.72 -15.10 21.90
N GLY A 92 -4.60 -15.99 20.92
CA GLY A 92 -4.79 -17.42 21.12
C GLY A 92 -3.59 -18.02 21.87
N VAL A 93 -3.81 -18.97 22.75
CA VAL A 93 -2.78 -19.60 23.58
C VAL A 93 -2.82 -21.12 23.52
N GLY A 94 -1.73 -21.78 23.95
CA GLY A 94 -1.66 -23.25 23.97
C GLY A 94 -1.67 -23.91 22.59
N GLY A 95 -1.28 -23.17 21.54
CA GLY A 95 -1.30 -23.66 20.15
C GLY A 95 -2.66 -23.51 19.47
N HIS A 96 -3.62 -22.82 20.10
CA HIS A 96 -4.94 -22.54 19.57
C HIS A 96 -5.06 -21.11 19.06
N ASN A 97 -6.03 -20.87 18.17
CA ASN A 97 -6.30 -19.59 17.55
C ASN A 97 -7.59 -18.96 18.07
N VAL A 98 -7.64 -17.63 18.05
CA VAL A 98 -8.88 -16.88 18.06
C VAL A 98 -9.20 -16.48 16.61
N ILE A 99 -10.36 -16.89 16.10
CA ILE A 99 -10.74 -16.80 14.70
C ILE A 99 -11.95 -15.88 14.56
N TYR A 100 -11.78 -14.75 13.89
CA TYR A 100 -12.87 -13.87 13.47
C TYR A 100 -13.18 -14.19 12.01
N ARG A 101 -14.37 -14.75 11.73
CA ARG A 101 -14.69 -15.16 10.36
C ARG A 101 -16.10 -14.79 9.93
N ALA A 102 -16.26 -14.61 8.63
CA ALA A 102 -17.57 -14.47 8.03
C ALA A 102 -18.46 -15.71 8.29
N ALA A 103 -19.75 -15.52 8.48
CA ALA A 103 -20.72 -16.60 8.38
C ALA A 103 -20.74 -17.15 6.94
N GLU A 104 -21.09 -18.41 6.79
CA GLU A 104 -21.06 -19.09 5.49
C GLU A 104 -21.95 -18.37 4.47
N ASN A 105 -21.40 -18.04 3.30
CA ASN A 105 -22.05 -17.30 2.21
C ASN A 105 -22.54 -15.88 2.59
N GLU A 106 -22.00 -15.29 3.64
CA GLU A 106 -22.33 -13.95 4.07
C GLU A 106 -21.09 -13.03 3.95
N THR A 107 -21.33 -11.72 3.83
CA THR A 107 -20.25 -10.72 3.67
C THR A 107 -20.34 -9.70 4.81
N PRO A 108 -19.61 -9.88 5.90
CA PRO A 108 -19.45 -8.87 6.94
C PRO A 108 -18.51 -7.76 6.45
N ILE A 109 -18.92 -6.52 6.61
CA ILE A 109 -18.18 -5.33 6.19
C ILE A 109 -17.82 -4.51 7.43
N LEU A 110 -16.54 -4.41 7.75
CA LEU A 110 -16.03 -3.51 8.78
C LEU A 110 -15.72 -2.16 8.14
N SER A 111 -16.52 -1.15 8.44
CA SER A 111 -16.46 0.16 7.79
C SER A 111 -16.14 1.30 8.78
N GLY A 112 -15.09 2.09 8.47
CA GLY A 112 -14.74 3.32 9.19
C GLY A 112 -15.47 4.56 8.67
N GLY A 113 -16.48 4.39 7.79
CA GLY A 113 -17.18 5.46 7.14
C GLY A 113 -18.37 6.01 7.90
N LYS A 114 -18.66 7.30 7.70
CA LYS A 114 -19.91 7.96 8.11
C LYS A 114 -20.75 8.32 6.90
N THR A 115 -22.05 8.08 6.99
CA THR A 115 -23.01 8.47 5.95
C THR A 115 -23.25 9.98 5.98
N ILE A 116 -23.22 10.62 4.83
CA ILE A 116 -23.58 12.02 4.62
C ILE A 116 -25.02 12.08 4.14
N VAL A 117 -25.87 12.78 4.89
CA VAL A 117 -27.30 12.92 4.60
C VAL A 117 -27.70 14.39 4.48
N GLY A 118 -28.92 14.66 4.04
CA GLY A 118 -29.44 16.03 3.95
C GLY A 118 -29.01 16.76 2.68
N TRP A 119 -28.78 16.02 1.61
CA TRP A 119 -28.43 16.55 0.29
C TRP A 119 -29.52 17.46 -0.26
N GLN A 120 -29.13 18.63 -0.76
CA GLN A 120 -29.97 19.63 -1.36
C GLN A 120 -29.37 20.14 -2.68
N PRO A 121 -30.18 20.49 -3.67
CA PRO A 121 -29.69 21.12 -4.90
C PRO A 121 -28.92 22.41 -4.61
N ASP A 122 -27.88 22.64 -5.38
CA ASP A 122 -27.06 23.86 -5.39
C ASP A 122 -26.98 24.41 -6.82
N VAL A 123 -26.24 25.49 -7.02
CA VAL A 123 -26.04 26.11 -8.34
C VAL A 123 -25.28 25.20 -9.32
N LYS A 124 -25.45 25.40 -10.61
CA LYS A 124 -24.75 24.70 -11.71
C LYS A 124 -24.90 23.16 -11.67
N GLY A 125 -25.99 22.63 -11.18
CA GLY A 125 -26.26 21.19 -11.12
C GLY A 125 -25.58 20.46 -9.96
N ARG A 126 -24.83 21.16 -9.13
CA ARG A 126 -24.23 20.61 -7.91
C ARG A 126 -25.29 20.33 -6.85
N TRP A 127 -24.91 19.45 -5.94
CA TRP A 127 -25.64 19.20 -4.71
C TRP A 127 -24.73 19.49 -3.52
N LYS A 128 -25.33 19.82 -2.37
CA LYS A 128 -24.60 20.08 -1.14
C LYS A 128 -25.29 19.46 0.07
N ALA A 129 -24.50 19.11 1.07
CA ALA A 129 -24.97 18.58 2.34
C ALA A 129 -24.06 19.04 3.49
N PRO A 130 -24.57 19.10 4.73
CA PRO A 130 -23.71 19.35 5.90
C PRO A 130 -22.76 18.16 6.09
N SER A 131 -21.49 18.46 6.39
CA SER A 131 -20.50 17.42 6.70
C SER A 131 -20.67 16.93 8.13
N PRO A 132 -20.77 15.60 8.38
CA PRO A 132 -20.81 15.03 9.72
C PRO A 132 -19.43 14.92 10.39
N ILE A 133 -18.36 15.23 9.66
CA ILE A 133 -16.95 15.17 10.12
C ILE A 133 -16.19 16.40 9.61
N GLU A 134 -15.14 16.79 10.33
CA GLU A 134 -14.42 18.04 10.06
C GLU A 134 -13.54 17.97 8.81
N ASN A 135 -12.93 16.80 8.56
CA ASN A 135 -12.04 16.60 7.42
C ASN A 135 -12.08 15.16 6.94
N PHE A 136 -11.97 14.98 5.62
CA PHE A 136 -11.77 13.70 4.94
C PHE A 136 -11.21 13.94 3.54
N ARG A 137 -10.53 12.94 2.99
CA ARG A 137 -9.90 13.03 1.67
C ARG A 137 -10.61 12.21 0.59
N GLN A 138 -11.44 11.27 0.96
CA GLN A 138 -12.17 10.40 0.04
C GLN A 138 -13.67 10.54 0.28
N LEU A 139 -14.44 10.41 -0.81
CA LEU A 139 -15.90 10.35 -0.79
C LEU A 139 -16.34 9.18 -1.68
N TYR A 140 -17.33 8.44 -1.23
CA TYR A 140 -17.89 7.31 -1.96
C TYR A 140 -19.39 7.53 -2.16
N VAL A 141 -19.84 7.47 -3.43
CA VAL A 141 -21.24 7.62 -3.80
C VAL A 141 -21.72 6.32 -4.43
N ASN A 142 -22.72 5.67 -3.81
CA ASN A 142 -23.16 4.32 -4.17
C ASN A 142 -22.01 3.31 -4.27
N GLY A 143 -21.05 3.38 -3.34
CA GLY A 143 -19.89 2.51 -3.29
C GLY A 143 -18.78 2.83 -4.30
N VAL A 144 -18.94 3.84 -5.15
CA VAL A 144 -17.94 4.27 -6.14
C VAL A 144 -17.20 5.50 -5.63
N ARG A 145 -15.85 5.45 -5.62
CA ARG A 145 -15.00 6.60 -5.26
C ARG A 145 -15.33 7.81 -6.12
N ALA A 146 -15.57 8.95 -5.50
CA ALA A 146 -15.71 10.24 -6.15
C ALA A 146 -14.34 10.92 -6.29
N THR A 147 -14.16 11.70 -7.35
CA THR A 147 -12.93 12.44 -7.61
C THR A 147 -12.93 13.74 -6.83
N ARG A 148 -11.84 14.09 -6.15
CA ARG A 148 -11.69 15.45 -5.59
C ARG A 148 -11.67 16.46 -6.73
N ALA A 149 -12.40 17.56 -6.59
CA ALA A 149 -12.44 18.62 -7.59
C ALA A 149 -11.03 18.99 -8.03
N GLN A 150 -10.72 18.87 -9.32
CA GLN A 150 -9.38 19.02 -9.86
C GLN A 150 -9.39 19.79 -11.19
N GLY A 151 -8.27 20.42 -11.52
CA GLY A 151 -8.08 21.16 -12.76
C GLY A 151 -6.65 21.03 -13.26
N GLU A 152 -6.44 21.43 -14.51
CA GLU A 152 -5.15 21.43 -15.18
C GLU A 152 -4.14 22.39 -14.49
N LYS A 153 -2.88 22.28 -14.91
CA LYS A 153 -1.82 23.20 -14.50
C LYS A 153 -2.23 24.67 -14.75
N PRO A 154 -2.11 25.58 -13.77
CA PRO A 154 -2.40 26.98 -13.97
C PRO A 154 -1.59 27.57 -15.13
N ALA A 155 -2.24 28.46 -15.89
CA ALA A 155 -1.63 29.08 -17.06
C ALA A 155 -0.35 29.85 -16.68
N GLU A 156 0.70 29.69 -17.47
CA GLU A 156 2.02 30.34 -17.26
C GLU A 156 2.55 30.20 -15.81
N LEU A 157 2.35 29.03 -15.19
CA LEU A 157 2.88 28.76 -13.86
C LEU A 157 4.41 28.79 -13.89
N LYS A 158 5.02 29.69 -13.11
CA LYS A 158 6.48 29.89 -13.02
C LYS A 158 6.92 29.98 -11.56
N LEU A 159 8.04 29.36 -11.23
CA LEU A 159 8.65 29.52 -9.90
C LEU A 159 8.93 31.03 -9.63
N SER A 160 8.60 31.49 -8.44
CA SER A 160 8.79 32.84 -7.96
C SER A 160 9.41 32.85 -6.57
N GLY A 161 10.69 33.15 -6.50
CA GLY A 161 11.45 33.04 -5.25
C GLY A 161 11.61 31.61 -4.76
N ASP A 162 11.71 31.46 -3.45
CA ASP A 162 11.87 30.16 -2.79
C ASP A 162 10.56 29.62 -2.20
N ASP A 163 9.52 30.43 -2.24
CA ASP A 163 8.27 30.20 -1.49
C ASP A 163 7.04 29.87 -2.37
N GLY A 164 7.15 29.88 -3.71
CA GLY A 164 5.97 29.58 -4.52
C GLY A 164 6.06 29.92 -6.00
N TYR A 165 4.94 30.40 -6.55
CA TYR A 165 4.74 30.59 -7.98
C TYR A 165 4.09 31.93 -8.31
N THR A 166 4.27 32.36 -9.55
CA THR A 166 3.39 33.30 -10.24
C THR A 166 2.66 32.61 -11.38
N THR A 167 1.43 33.05 -11.69
CA THR A 167 0.62 32.55 -12.80
C THR A 167 -0.23 33.65 -13.40
N SER A 168 -0.48 33.58 -14.72
CA SER A 168 -1.43 34.48 -15.40
C SER A 168 -2.90 34.12 -15.15
N ALA A 169 -3.19 32.98 -14.48
CA ALA A 169 -4.53 32.61 -13.99
C ALA A 169 -4.92 33.48 -12.78
N VAL A 170 -5.14 34.76 -13.03
CA VAL A 170 -5.35 35.80 -12.02
C VAL A 170 -6.61 35.57 -11.17
N GLU A 171 -7.59 34.88 -11.72
CA GLU A 171 -8.84 34.46 -11.06
C GLU A 171 -8.61 33.56 -9.84
N MET A 172 -7.48 32.86 -9.77
CA MET A 172 -7.15 32.03 -8.59
C MET A 172 -7.03 32.86 -7.31
N ALA A 173 -6.76 34.17 -7.42
CA ALA A 173 -6.72 35.06 -6.26
C ALA A 173 -8.11 35.29 -5.62
N ASP A 174 -9.18 34.94 -6.33
CA ASP A 174 -10.56 35.06 -5.86
C ASP A 174 -11.14 33.70 -5.40
N TRP A 175 -10.33 32.60 -5.48
CA TRP A 175 -10.76 31.28 -5.07
C TRP A 175 -10.90 31.18 -3.54
N LYS A 176 -11.90 30.41 -3.12
CA LYS A 176 -12.16 30.16 -1.70
C LYS A 176 -11.10 29.24 -1.10
N ASN A 177 -10.89 29.39 0.20
CA ASN A 177 -10.08 28.50 1.05
C ASN A 177 -8.72 28.11 0.42
N PRO A 178 -7.84 29.07 0.03
CA PRO A 178 -6.59 28.76 -0.66
C PRO A 178 -5.69 27.77 0.12
N GLY A 179 -5.78 27.75 1.46
CA GLY A 179 -5.06 26.79 2.30
C GLY A 179 -5.51 25.32 2.16
N ASP A 180 -6.60 25.07 1.46
CA ASP A 180 -7.06 23.70 1.16
C ASP A 180 -6.61 23.21 -0.21
N ILE A 181 -6.13 24.10 -1.07
CA ILE A 181 -5.69 23.81 -2.44
C ILE A 181 -4.35 23.07 -2.40
N GLU A 182 -4.25 22.02 -3.21
CA GLU A 182 -3.03 21.23 -3.41
C GLU A 182 -2.56 21.36 -4.86
N LEU A 183 -1.27 21.67 -5.06
CA LEU A 183 -0.59 21.45 -6.33
C LEU A 183 0.02 20.05 -6.29
N CYS A 184 -0.32 19.26 -7.30
CA CYS A 184 0.10 17.87 -7.44
C CYS A 184 1.10 17.77 -8.58
N TYR A 185 2.22 17.07 -8.33
CA TYR A 185 3.34 16.95 -9.25
C TYR A 185 3.63 15.48 -9.53
N VAL A 186 3.50 15.07 -10.78
CA VAL A 186 3.92 13.74 -11.23
C VAL A 186 5.30 13.87 -11.87
N ALA A 187 6.29 13.28 -11.23
CA ALA A 187 7.69 13.37 -11.63
C ALA A 187 8.33 12.00 -11.58
N ILE A 188 8.82 11.48 -12.66
CA ILE A 188 9.50 10.20 -12.85
C ILE A 188 8.93 9.08 -11.94
N TRP A 189 9.43 8.94 -10.69
CA TRP A 189 8.99 7.92 -9.71
C TRP A 189 8.28 8.50 -8.49
N CYS A 190 7.97 9.82 -8.49
CA CYS A 190 7.37 10.52 -7.36
C CYS A 190 6.04 11.16 -7.73
N HIS A 191 5.06 11.06 -6.85
CA HIS A 191 3.81 11.79 -6.93
C HIS A 191 3.64 12.66 -5.70
N THR A 192 4.11 13.89 -5.78
CA THR A 192 4.17 14.84 -4.66
C THR A 192 2.95 15.76 -4.65
N ARG A 193 2.52 16.16 -3.46
CA ARG A 193 1.43 17.11 -3.21
C ARG A 193 1.92 18.20 -2.28
N CYS A 194 1.90 19.45 -2.73
CA CYS A 194 2.25 20.61 -1.91
C CYS A 194 1.02 21.49 -1.73
N LYS A 195 0.78 21.91 -0.51
CA LYS A 195 -0.35 22.78 -0.19
C LYS A 195 -0.02 24.24 -0.51
N VAL A 196 -1.03 24.95 -0.95
CA VAL A 196 -0.99 26.40 -1.03
C VAL A 196 -1.21 26.98 0.38
N GLN A 197 -0.44 27.97 0.76
CA GLN A 197 -0.66 28.73 2.00
C GLN A 197 -1.56 29.94 1.74
N SER A 198 -1.34 30.66 0.65
CA SER A 198 -2.14 31.83 0.26
C SER A 198 -2.01 32.14 -1.22
N ILE A 199 -3.02 32.80 -1.77
CA ILE A 199 -3.00 33.32 -3.13
C ILE A 199 -3.33 34.82 -3.07
N ARG A 200 -2.57 35.65 -3.81
CA ARG A 200 -2.77 37.09 -3.87
C ARG A 200 -2.72 37.58 -5.31
N ARG A 201 -3.54 38.57 -5.62
CA ARG A 201 -3.47 39.28 -6.90
C ARG A 201 -2.32 40.27 -6.90
N GLU A 202 -1.45 40.21 -7.91
CA GLU A 202 -0.36 41.14 -8.14
C GLU A 202 -0.41 41.67 -9.57
N GLY A 203 -1.22 42.71 -9.78
CA GLY A 203 -1.47 43.26 -11.12
C GLY A 203 -2.26 42.29 -12.01
N ASP A 204 -1.65 41.89 -13.11
CA ASP A 204 -2.18 40.93 -14.09
C ASP A 204 -1.82 39.47 -13.79
N HIS A 205 -1.22 39.19 -12.63
CA HIS A 205 -0.79 37.87 -12.17
C HIS A 205 -1.42 37.53 -10.82
N ALA A 206 -1.47 36.24 -10.51
CA ALA A 206 -1.66 35.74 -9.15
C ALA A 206 -0.33 35.19 -8.61
N LYS A 207 0.01 35.53 -7.37
CA LYS A 207 1.12 34.93 -6.61
C LYS A 207 0.58 33.88 -5.66
N LEU A 208 1.08 32.66 -5.81
CA LEU A 208 0.82 31.53 -4.91
C LEU A 208 1.99 31.41 -3.95
N THR A 209 1.74 31.54 -2.65
CA THR A 209 2.70 31.17 -1.60
C THR A 209 2.39 29.76 -1.14
N MET A 210 3.40 28.89 -1.13
CA MET A 210 3.26 27.48 -0.81
C MET A 210 3.56 27.21 0.66
N LEU A 211 2.88 26.23 1.25
CA LEU A 211 3.07 25.82 2.65
C LEU A 211 4.43 25.15 2.83
N GLN A 212 5.16 25.58 3.86
CA GLN A 212 6.45 25.00 4.24
C GLN A 212 6.27 23.97 5.39
N PRO A 213 7.21 23.01 5.60
CA PRO A 213 8.47 22.83 4.85
C PRO A 213 8.35 22.00 3.57
N HIS A 214 7.20 21.39 3.29
CA HIS A 214 7.03 20.41 2.20
C HIS A 214 7.39 20.97 0.82
N PHE A 215 7.02 22.21 0.51
CA PHE A 215 7.39 22.80 -0.78
C PHE A 215 8.91 22.99 -0.91
N GLY A 216 9.57 23.48 0.14
CA GLY A 216 11.03 23.58 0.20
C GLY A 216 11.71 22.21 0.09
N ASN A 217 11.22 21.22 0.81
CA ASN A 217 11.71 19.84 0.74
C ASN A 217 11.59 19.26 -0.67
N ALA A 218 10.43 19.42 -1.32
CA ALA A 218 10.21 18.99 -2.69
C ALA A 218 11.10 19.70 -3.71
N LYS A 219 11.39 21.00 -3.49
CA LYS A 219 12.30 21.80 -4.32
C LYS A 219 13.74 21.28 -4.22
N MET A 220 14.17 20.83 -3.05
CA MET A 220 15.55 20.38 -2.80
C MET A 220 15.75 18.87 -2.97
N LYS A 221 14.68 18.09 -3.06
CA LYS A 221 14.75 16.64 -3.11
C LYS A 221 15.76 16.13 -4.14
N GLN A 222 16.81 15.48 -3.69
CA GLN A 222 17.85 14.85 -4.51
C GLN A 222 18.43 15.78 -5.60
N GLY A 223 18.36 17.12 -5.42
CA GLY A 223 18.81 18.09 -6.41
C GLY A 223 17.93 18.22 -7.67
N MET A 224 16.80 17.51 -7.75
CA MET A 224 15.98 17.44 -8.97
C MET A 224 14.95 18.55 -9.12
N ASN A 225 14.68 19.33 -8.06
CA ASN A 225 13.63 20.36 -8.06
C ASN A 225 12.29 19.86 -8.65
N ILE A 226 11.73 18.84 -7.99
CA ILE A 226 10.50 18.14 -8.45
C ILE A 226 9.23 19.01 -8.44
N VAL A 227 9.34 20.28 -8.11
CA VAL A 227 8.24 21.26 -8.19
C VAL A 227 8.44 22.29 -9.31
N ASN A 228 9.49 22.16 -10.13
CA ASN A 228 9.71 23.07 -11.25
C ASN A 228 8.78 22.71 -12.43
N PRO A 229 7.86 23.62 -12.85
CA PRO A 229 6.89 23.35 -13.90
C PRO A 229 7.49 23.05 -15.28
N GLU A 230 8.77 23.33 -15.49
CA GLU A 230 9.46 23.12 -16.77
C GLU A 230 9.94 21.68 -16.96
N TYR A 231 10.08 20.91 -15.88
CA TYR A 231 10.71 19.58 -15.90
C TYR A 231 9.77 18.42 -15.60
N LEU A 232 8.47 18.70 -15.39
CA LEU A 232 7.52 17.71 -14.93
C LEU A 232 6.65 17.15 -16.05
N ASP A 233 6.33 15.88 -15.93
CA ASP A 233 5.45 15.20 -16.86
C ASP A 233 4.01 15.73 -16.75
N ARG A 234 3.57 15.98 -15.51
CA ARG A 234 2.23 16.48 -15.23
C ARG A 234 2.19 17.28 -13.93
N ILE A 235 1.52 18.44 -13.99
CA ILE A 235 1.08 19.21 -12.82
C ILE A 235 -0.42 19.39 -12.93
N TYR A 236 -1.11 19.32 -11.81
CA TYR A 236 -2.54 19.62 -11.72
C TYR A 236 -2.87 20.22 -10.35
N VAL A 237 -4.05 20.81 -10.23
CA VAL A 237 -4.54 21.44 -9.00
C VAL A 237 -5.70 20.63 -8.47
N GLU A 238 -5.76 20.40 -7.16
CA GLU A 238 -6.87 19.72 -6.51
C GLU A 238 -7.46 20.54 -5.36
N ASN A 239 -8.70 20.23 -5.03
CA ASN A 239 -9.39 20.65 -3.83
C ASN A 239 -9.71 22.15 -3.78
N ALA A 240 -10.29 22.66 -4.87
CA ALA A 240 -10.90 23.98 -4.92
C ALA A 240 -12.36 23.86 -5.38
N LEU A 241 -13.26 24.64 -4.79
CA LEU A 241 -14.68 24.65 -5.17
C LEU A 241 -14.88 25.11 -6.62
N GLU A 242 -14.01 25.98 -7.09
CA GLU A 242 -14.02 26.58 -8.42
C GLU A 242 -13.69 25.55 -9.52
N LEU A 243 -13.02 24.44 -9.15
CA LEU A 243 -12.70 23.32 -10.03
C LEU A 243 -13.76 22.21 -10.04
N LEU A 244 -14.84 22.36 -9.30
CA LEU A 244 -15.94 21.39 -9.25
C LEU A 244 -16.83 21.53 -10.48
N ASP A 245 -16.43 20.97 -11.61
CA ASP A 245 -17.05 21.16 -12.92
C ASP A 245 -17.28 19.87 -13.73
N ALA A 246 -16.77 18.72 -13.30
CA ALA A 246 -16.97 17.44 -13.95
C ALA A 246 -17.86 16.48 -13.11
N PRO A 247 -18.76 15.69 -13.76
CA PRO A 247 -19.61 14.74 -13.05
C PRO A 247 -18.80 13.71 -12.25
N GLY A 248 -19.17 13.49 -10.99
CA GLY A 248 -18.46 12.61 -10.07
C GLY A 248 -17.40 13.31 -9.22
N GLU A 249 -17.22 14.61 -9.41
CA GLU A 249 -16.33 15.40 -8.55
C GLU A 249 -17.01 15.88 -7.28
N TRP A 250 -16.18 16.11 -6.24
CA TRP A 250 -16.62 16.61 -4.94
C TRP A 250 -15.61 17.57 -4.32
N TYR A 251 -16.11 18.41 -3.40
CA TYR A 251 -15.33 19.34 -2.61
C TYR A 251 -15.87 19.44 -1.19
N LEU A 252 -14.99 19.50 -0.19
CA LEU A 252 -15.33 19.79 1.20
C LEU A 252 -14.92 21.21 1.56
N ASP A 253 -15.89 22.09 1.77
CA ASP A 253 -15.66 23.37 2.43
C ASP A 253 -15.58 23.15 3.94
N ARG A 254 -14.36 23.10 4.47
CA ARG A 254 -14.12 22.86 5.91
C ARG A 254 -14.54 24.06 6.76
N THR A 255 -14.52 25.28 6.20
CA THR A 255 -14.91 26.50 6.90
C THR A 255 -16.41 26.50 7.13
N ASP A 256 -17.20 26.19 6.09
CA ASP A 256 -18.65 26.15 6.16
C ASP A 256 -19.20 24.76 6.55
N LYS A 257 -18.32 23.76 6.74
CA LYS A 257 -18.66 22.36 7.04
C LYS A 257 -19.68 21.79 6.04
N THR A 258 -19.47 22.08 4.75
CA THR A 258 -20.38 21.71 3.67
C THR A 258 -19.65 20.86 2.62
N VAL A 259 -20.25 19.73 2.27
CA VAL A 259 -19.79 18.89 1.15
C VAL A 259 -20.56 19.28 -0.10
N TYR A 260 -19.85 19.48 -1.19
CA TYR A 260 -20.39 19.69 -2.52
C TYR A 260 -20.08 18.50 -3.41
N TYR A 261 -21.01 18.10 -4.24
CA TYR A 261 -20.87 17.01 -5.18
C TYR A 261 -21.59 17.34 -6.50
N LEU A 262 -20.96 17.02 -7.62
CA LEU A 262 -21.58 17.10 -8.95
C LEU A 262 -21.96 15.68 -9.39
N PRO A 263 -23.26 15.33 -9.40
CA PRO A 263 -23.70 13.96 -9.64
C PRO A 263 -23.28 13.41 -11.01
N ARG A 264 -22.98 12.13 -11.06
CA ARG A 264 -22.78 11.40 -12.31
C ARG A 264 -24.11 11.24 -13.05
N PRO A 265 -24.10 11.07 -14.38
CA PRO A 265 -25.32 10.80 -15.13
C PRO A 265 -26.09 9.61 -14.55
N GLY A 266 -27.38 9.82 -14.26
CA GLY A 266 -28.26 8.79 -13.71
C GLY A 266 -28.30 8.66 -12.19
N GLU A 267 -27.46 9.39 -11.44
CA GLU A 267 -27.52 9.41 -9.98
C GLU A 267 -28.70 10.28 -9.48
N ASP A 268 -29.56 9.70 -8.65
CA ASP A 268 -30.64 10.38 -7.95
C ASP A 268 -30.20 10.71 -6.52
N MET A 269 -29.75 11.94 -6.29
CA MET A 269 -29.20 12.37 -5.00
C MET A 269 -30.20 12.30 -3.81
N THR A 270 -31.45 12.02 -4.07
CA THR A 270 -32.44 11.76 -3.00
C THR A 270 -32.40 10.31 -2.50
N LYS A 271 -31.70 9.43 -3.20
CA LYS A 271 -31.63 7.97 -2.93
C LYS A 271 -30.21 7.42 -2.77
N VAL A 272 -29.18 8.18 -3.17
CA VAL A 272 -27.78 7.71 -3.11
C VAL A 272 -27.32 7.54 -1.68
N GLU A 273 -26.53 6.49 -1.44
CA GLU A 273 -25.72 6.40 -0.25
C GLU A 273 -24.40 7.15 -0.47
N VAL A 274 -24.08 8.10 0.41
CA VAL A 274 -22.81 8.83 0.36
C VAL A 274 -22.05 8.60 1.65
N ILE A 275 -20.80 8.11 1.54
CA ILE A 275 -19.96 7.76 2.68
C ILE A 275 -18.63 8.52 2.60
N ALA A 276 -18.22 9.10 3.74
CA ALA A 276 -16.89 9.64 3.94
C ALA A 276 -16.15 8.88 5.05
N PRO A 277 -14.87 8.49 4.86
CA PRO A 277 -14.04 7.89 5.89
C PRO A 277 -13.89 8.81 7.10
N ALA A 278 -14.06 8.26 8.30
CA ALA A 278 -13.96 8.98 9.57
C ALA A 278 -12.93 8.36 10.53
N VAL A 279 -12.41 7.19 10.20
CA VAL A 279 -11.41 6.45 10.98
C VAL A 279 -10.20 6.20 10.09
N GLU A 280 -9.00 6.51 10.55
CA GLU A 280 -7.79 6.30 9.76
C GLU A 280 -7.32 4.85 9.82
N LYS A 281 -7.20 4.26 10.99
CA LYS A 281 -6.91 2.82 11.16
C LYS A 281 -8.20 2.07 11.51
N LEU A 282 -8.54 1.06 10.73
CA LEU A 282 -9.70 0.23 11.02
C LEU A 282 -9.37 -0.81 12.11
N VAL A 283 -8.23 -1.48 11.95
CA VAL A 283 -7.74 -2.51 12.87
C VAL A 283 -6.26 -2.29 13.14
N GLU A 284 -5.88 -2.43 14.39
CA GLU A 284 -4.48 -2.42 14.82
C GLU A 284 -4.23 -3.62 15.75
N LEU A 285 -3.30 -4.50 15.35
CA LEU A 285 -2.77 -5.57 16.17
C LEU A 285 -1.51 -5.05 16.84
N ARG A 286 -1.61 -4.66 18.10
CA ARG A 286 -0.59 -3.90 18.84
C ARG A 286 0.05 -4.75 19.94
N GLY A 287 1.16 -5.41 19.60
CA GLY A 287 2.00 -6.12 20.56
C GLY A 287 3.18 -5.27 21.03
N THR A 288 4.04 -5.90 21.81
CA THR A 288 5.39 -5.44 22.15
C THR A 288 6.38 -6.58 21.90
N LEU A 289 7.70 -6.30 21.89
CA LEU A 289 8.70 -7.36 21.73
C LEU A 289 8.66 -8.40 22.85
N ASP A 290 8.26 -8.00 24.05
CA ASP A 290 8.13 -8.91 25.20
C ASP A 290 6.78 -9.64 25.24
N GLN A 291 5.74 -9.03 24.71
CA GLN A 291 4.38 -9.54 24.66
C GLN A 291 3.79 -9.27 23.27
N PRO A 292 4.15 -10.04 22.25
CA PRO A 292 3.55 -9.91 20.93
C PRO A 292 2.07 -10.30 20.97
N VAL A 293 1.26 -9.66 20.12
CA VAL A 293 -0.08 -10.17 19.82
C VAL A 293 0.05 -11.35 18.86
N HIS A 294 -0.65 -12.47 19.10
CA HIS A 294 -0.40 -13.67 18.33
C HIS A 294 -1.62 -14.60 18.18
N ASN A 295 -1.54 -15.49 17.18
CA ASN A 295 -2.55 -16.55 16.94
C ASN A 295 -3.96 -15.97 16.77
N LEU A 296 -4.09 -14.91 15.95
CA LEU A 296 -5.36 -14.36 15.51
C LEU A 296 -5.56 -14.63 14.02
N ARG A 297 -6.78 -14.97 13.63
CA ARG A 297 -7.15 -15.18 12.23
C ARG A 297 -8.36 -14.33 11.89
N PHE A 298 -8.33 -13.71 10.71
CA PHE A 298 -9.42 -12.95 10.11
C PHE A 298 -9.75 -13.60 8.76
N GLU A 299 -10.99 -14.09 8.63
CA GLU A 299 -11.37 -14.92 7.48
C GLU A 299 -12.65 -14.36 6.82
N GLY A 300 -12.57 -14.01 5.54
CA GLY A 300 -13.72 -13.59 4.73
C GLY A 300 -14.33 -12.22 5.09
N ILE A 301 -13.59 -11.35 5.78
CA ILE A 301 -14.08 -10.05 6.24
C ILE A 301 -13.70 -8.98 5.21
N THR A 302 -14.62 -8.06 4.91
CA THR A 302 -14.33 -6.86 4.12
C THR A 302 -13.96 -5.70 5.03
N PHE A 303 -12.83 -5.03 4.75
CA PHE A 303 -12.34 -3.82 5.42
C PHE A 303 -12.46 -2.66 4.44
N GLU A 304 -13.27 -1.64 4.77
CA GLU A 304 -13.48 -0.50 3.89
C GLU A 304 -13.65 0.84 4.61
N HIS A 305 -13.47 1.93 3.85
CA HIS A 305 -13.65 3.30 4.32
C HIS A 305 -12.70 3.69 5.47
N GLY A 306 -11.44 3.24 5.39
CA GLY A 306 -10.35 3.84 6.16
C GLY A 306 -9.89 5.14 5.50
N GLY A 307 -9.49 6.15 6.28
CA GLY A 307 -8.98 7.44 5.79
C GLY A 307 -7.48 7.61 5.99
N TRP A 308 -6.97 8.80 5.59
CA TRP A 308 -5.65 9.31 5.94
C TRP A 308 -5.63 10.83 5.75
N LEU A 309 -5.39 11.60 6.81
CA LEU A 309 -5.59 13.05 6.81
C LEU A 309 -4.29 13.85 6.68
N LEU A 310 -3.13 13.28 7.02
CA LEU A 310 -1.85 13.98 7.01
C LEU A 310 -1.58 14.79 5.72
N PRO A 311 -1.84 14.26 4.50
CA PRO A 311 -1.64 15.04 3.28
C PRO A 311 -2.51 16.30 3.18
N SER A 312 -3.69 16.33 3.82
CA SER A 312 -4.54 17.53 3.91
C SER A 312 -4.02 18.56 4.92
N GLU A 313 -3.18 18.15 5.84
CA GLU A 313 -2.63 19.04 6.88
C GLU A 313 -1.34 19.71 6.41
N ILE A 314 -0.41 18.94 5.92
CA ILE A 314 0.94 19.40 5.60
C ILE A 314 1.35 19.21 4.14
N GLY A 315 0.64 18.41 3.35
CA GLY A 315 1.04 17.93 2.02
C GLY A 315 1.69 16.55 2.07
N PHE A 316 2.32 16.16 0.96
CA PHE A 316 2.91 14.83 0.79
C PHE A 316 4.09 14.93 -0.19
N VAL A 317 5.32 14.80 0.31
CA VAL A 317 6.52 14.74 -0.55
C VAL A 317 6.94 13.29 -0.68
N ASP A 318 6.55 12.68 -1.79
CA ASP A 318 6.88 11.30 -2.12
C ASP A 318 8.39 11.15 -2.38
N VAL A 319 9.01 10.18 -1.71
CA VAL A 319 10.42 9.83 -1.94
C VAL A 319 10.52 8.76 -3.01
N GLN A 320 9.92 7.61 -2.74
CA GLN A 320 9.77 6.43 -3.59
C GLN A 320 8.89 5.43 -2.84
N ALA A 321 8.19 4.54 -3.55
CA ALA A 321 7.37 3.49 -2.96
C ALA A 321 6.35 3.99 -1.92
N ASN A 322 5.85 5.23 -2.11
CA ASN A 322 4.92 5.89 -1.20
C ASN A 322 5.50 6.23 0.20
N PHE A 323 6.82 6.33 0.33
CA PHE A 323 7.47 6.89 1.52
C PHE A 323 7.53 8.41 1.43
N VAL A 324 7.34 9.09 2.55
CA VAL A 324 7.26 10.55 2.66
C VAL A 324 8.54 11.09 3.26
N LEU A 325 9.08 12.20 2.74
CA LEU A 325 10.12 12.94 3.45
C LEU A 325 9.60 13.41 4.81
N ASP A 326 10.40 13.22 5.86
CA ASP A 326 10.03 13.71 7.19
C ASP A 326 9.85 15.24 7.14
N TRP A 327 8.68 15.67 7.58
CA TRP A 327 8.26 17.06 7.57
C TRP A 327 8.64 17.83 8.84
N LYS A 328 9.20 17.17 9.85
CA LYS A 328 9.52 17.77 11.14
C LYS A 328 10.73 18.70 11.06
N ARG A 329 11.52 18.57 9.99
CA ARG A 329 12.66 19.43 9.70
C ARG A 329 12.76 19.74 8.19
N PRO A 330 13.41 20.84 7.79
CA PRO A 330 13.78 21.04 6.39
C PRO A 330 14.68 19.91 5.90
N TYR A 331 14.47 19.48 4.66
CA TYR A 331 15.31 18.49 4.01
C TYR A 331 16.74 19.03 3.83
N ASP A 332 17.73 18.27 4.28
CA ASP A 332 19.14 18.53 4.05
C ASP A 332 19.70 17.50 3.06
N PRO A 333 20.04 17.90 1.83
CA PRO A 333 20.60 16.96 0.86
C PRO A 333 22.01 16.44 1.22
N GLU A 334 22.67 17.06 2.21
CA GLU A 334 23.95 16.56 2.74
C GLU A 334 23.78 15.57 3.90
N ASP A 335 22.56 15.40 4.42
CA ASP A 335 22.22 14.41 5.41
C ASP A 335 21.86 13.09 4.71
N ALA A 336 22.74 12.10 4.83
CA ALA A 336 22.53 10.78 4.22
C ALA A 336 21.36 10.02 4.85
N ASP A 337 21.06 10.30 6.11
CA ASP A 337 19.91 9.78 6.83
C ASP A 337 18.67 10.63 6.54
N CYS A 338 18.31 10.78 5.26
CA CYS A 338 17.03 11.38 4.90
C CYS A 338 15.94 10.65 5.67
N ASP A 339 15.50 11.24 6.79
CA ASP A 339 14.41 10.67 7.57
C ASP A 339 13.19 10.55 6.65
N VAL A 340 12.87 9.34 6.31
CA VAL A 340 11.66 9.01 5.58
C VAL A 340 10.65 8.44 6.56
N VAL A 341 9.39 8.67 6.27
CA VAL A 341 8.27 8.12 7.05
C VAL A 341 7.45 7.26 6.10
N LYS A 342 7.23 6.01 6.48
CA LYS A 342 6.36 5.12 5.76
C LYS A 342 4.93 5.67 5.78
N SER A 343 4.27 5.71 4.61
CA SER A 343 2.84 5.98 4.55
C SER A 343 2.07 4.88 5.29
N PRO A 344 1.08 5.22 6.14
CA PRO A 344 0.39 4.23 6.96
C PRO A 344 -0.48 3.30 6.12
N SER A 345 -0.92 2.20 6.73
CA SER A 345 -2.01 1.36 6.24
C SER A 345 -3.23 1.41 7.17
N ASN A 346 -4.40 1.08 6.62
CA ASN A 346 -5.63 1.10 7.39
C ASN A 346 -5.81 -0.15 8.27
N VAL A 347 -5.00 -1.21 8.05
CA VAL A 347 -4.86 -2.37 8.94
C VAL A 347 -3.38 -2.58 9.25
N VAL A 348 -3.02 -2.63 10.54
CA VAL A 348 -1.61 -2.63 10.98
C VAL A 348 -1.33 -3.78 11.94
N CYS A 349 -0.22 -4.49 11.70
CA CYS A 349 0.35 -5.52 12.57
C CYS A 349 1.69 -5.03 13.12
N HIS A 350 1.74 -4.67 14.41
CA HIS A 350 2.94 -4.19 15.11
C HIS A 350 3.33 -5.18 16.21
N ALA A 351 4.54 -5.71 16.17
CA ALA A 351 5.02 -6.79 17.06
C ALA A 351 4.00 -7.93 17.14
N ALA A 352 3.58 -8.44 15.98
CA ALA A 352 2.52 -9.42 15.82
C ALA A 352 3.08 -10.74 15.27
N LYS A 353 2.61 -11.89 15.76
CA LYS A 353 3.09 -13.21 15.36
C LYS A 353 1.97 -14.16 14.99
N SER A 354 2.16 -14.95 13.93
CA SER A 354 1.17 -15.94 13.51
C SER A 354 -0.23 -15.36 13.33
N ILE A 355 -0.30 -14.17 12.76
CA ILE A 355 -1.55 -13.53 12.34
C ILE A 355 -1.88 -13.99 10.93
N VAL A 356 -3.14 -14.30 10.68
CA VAL A 356 -3.60 -14.72 9.35
C VAL A 356 -4.76 -13.86 8.89
N PHE A 357 -4.61 -13.25 7.71
CA PHE A 357 -5.71 -12.71 6.93
C PHE A 357 -5.96 -13.66 5.77
N GLU A 358 -7.13 -14.30 5.74
CA GLU A 358 -7.49 -15.27 4.72
C GLU A 358 -8.80 -14.90 4.05
N ARG A 359 -8.82 -14.86 2.70
CA ARG A 359 -10.03 -14.56 1.91
C ARG A 359 -10.73 -13.25 2.31
N CYS A 360 -9.97 -12.30 2.86
CA CYS A 360 -10.46 -10.96 3.20
C CYS A 360 -10.47 -10.06 1.96
N THR A 361 -11.30 -9.01 2.01
CA THR A 361 -11.30 -7.95 1.00
C THR A 361 -10.89 -6.64 1.67
N PHE A 362 -9.92 -5.95 1.07
CA PHE A 362 -9.46 -4.62 1.48
C PHE A 362 -9.77 -3.66 0.34
N CYS A 363 -10.71 -2.76 0.54
CA CYS A 363 -11.12 -1.86 -0.53
C CYS A 363 -11.59 -0.50 -0.01
N LYS A 364 -11.67 0.49 -0.92
CA LYS A 364 -12.13 1.85 -0.59
C LYS A 364 -11.34 2.44 0.58
N LEU A 365 -10.03 2.29 0.54
CA LEU A 365 -9.12 2.74 1.59
C LEU A 365 -8.40 4.03 1.19
N GLY A 366 -8.25 4.94 2.14
CA GLY A 366 -7.61 6.24 1.94
C GLY A 366 -6.11 6.25 2.18
N SER A 367 -5.54 5.11 2.59
CA SER A 367 -4.12 4.89 2.80
C SER A 367 -3.71 3.54 2.23
N GLY A 368 -2.70 2.84 2.79
CA GLY A 368 -2.37 1.46 2.42
C GLY A 368 -3.40 0.45 2.95
N GLY A 369 -3.38 -0.78 2.42
CA GLY A 369 -4.25 -1.87 2.86
C GLY A 369 -3.77 -2.48 4.17
N VAL A 370 -2.73 -3.32 4.11
CA VAL A 370 -2.17 -4.04 5.27
C VAL A 370 -0.71 -3.67 5.47
N ASP A 371 -0.31 -3.43 6.72
CA ASP A 371 1.07 -3.22 7.13
C ASP A 371 1.50 -4.25 8.17
N ILE A 372 2.64 -4.91 7.94
CA ILE A 372 3.26 -5.89 8.84
C ILE A 372 4.62 -5.33 9.23
N GLU A 373 4.72 -4.70 10.40
CA GLU A 373 5.89 -3.91 10.79
C GLU A 373 6.50 -4.36 12.12
N PHE A 374 7.65 -3.80 12.46
CA PHE A 374 8.36 -3.85 13.74
C PHE A 374 8.21 -5.16 14.52
N GLY A 375 9.15 -6.08 14.37
CA GLY A 375 9.16 -7.35 15.11
C GLY A 375 8.03 -8.33 14.78
N SER A 376 7.25 -8.03 13.73
CA SER A 376 6.19 -8.91 13.27
C SER A 376 6.76 -10.10 12.50
N GLN A 377 6.36 -11.33 12.88
CA GLN A 377 6.95 -12.57 12.38
C GLN A 377 5.89 -13.64 12.12
N ASP A 378 6.16 -14.47 11.11
CA ASP A 378 5.35 -15.65 10.80
C ASP A 378 3.88 -15.33 10.48
N ASN A 379 3.60 -14.11 9.95
CA ASN A 379 2.25 -13.69 9.58
C ASN A 379 1.94 -14.04 8.12
N THR A 380 0.66 -14.19 7.80
CA THR A 380 0.21 -14.60 6.47
C THR A 380 -0.95 -13.75 5.98
N VAL A 381 -0.84 -13.24 4.75
CA VAL A 381 -1.91 -12.61 3.98
C VAL A 381 -2.14 -13.48 2.76
N VAL A 382 -3.26 -14.22 2.73
CA VAL A 382 -3.50 -15.24 1.72
C VAL A 382 -4.92 -15.22 1.17
N GLY A 383 -5.03 -15.33 -0.16
CA GLY A 383 -6.34 -15.43 -0.81
C GLY A 383 -7.20 -14.17 -0.64
N CYS A 384 -6.60 -13.01 -0.43
CA CYS A 384 -7.29 -11.75 -0.23
C CYS A 384 -7.41 -10.95 -1.54
N ALA A 385 -8.43 -10.08 -1.60
CA ALA A 385 -8.59 -9.09 -2.66
C ALA A 385 -8.22 -7.70 -2.15
N PHE A 386 -7.46 -6.94 -2.95
CA PHE A 386 -7.06 -5.56 -2.68
C PHE A 386 -7.42 -4.70 -3.88
N HIS A 387 -8.33 -3.75 -3.72
CA HIS A 387 -8.72 -2.85 -4.81
C HIS A 387 -9.27 -1.51 -4.32
N ASP A 388 -9.24 -0.48 -5.18
CA ASP A 388 -9.66 0.88 -4.84
C ASP A 388 -8.97 1.39 -3.55
N ILE A 389 -7.64 1.26 -3.50
CA ILE A 389 -6.80 1.67 -2.38
C ILE A 389 -5.95 2.87 -2.77
N SER A 390 -5.96 3.93 -1.95
CA SER A 390 -5.21 5.17 -2.24
C SER A 390 -3.69 4.96 -2.26
N GLY A 391 -3.18 4.08 -1.40
CA GLY A 391 -1.77 3.74 -1.22
C GLY A 391 -1.41 2.33 -1.69
N SER A 392 -0.35 1.74 -1.08
CA SER A 392 0.13 0.39 -1.36
C SER A 392 -0.84 -0.67 -0.82
N ALA A 393 -0.97 -1.83 -1.51
CA ALA A 393 -1.87 -2.88 -1.04
C ALA A 393 -1.33 -3.57 0.22
N VAL A 394 -0.08 -4.04 0.19
CA VAL A 394 0.57 -4.71 1.33
C VAL A 394 1.97 -4.14 1.53
N GLN A 395 2.30 -3.80 2.77
CA GLN A 395 3.63 -3.38 3.20
C GLN A 395 4.17 -4.36 4.24
N VAL A 396 5.42 -4.80 4.08
CA VAL A 396 6.11 -5.72 5.01
C VAL A 396 7.44 -5.09 5.42
N GLY A 397 7.63 -4.84 6.71
CA GLY A 397 8.80 -4.15 7.24
C GLY A 397 8.80 -2.65 6.99
N ASP A 398 9.90 -2.04 7.34
CA ASP A 398 10.17 -0.61 7.15
C ASP A 398 11.62 -0.42 6.69
N VAL A 399 12.12 0.82 6.69
CA VAL A 399 13.40 1.18 6.08
C VAL A 399 14.33 1.94 7.02
N LEU A 400 13.95 2.04 8.29
CA LEU A 400 14.70 2.79 9.29
C LEU A 400 15.84 1.96 9.89
N LYS A 401 16.69 2.58 10.70
CA LYS A 401 17.84 1.95 11.36
C LYS A 401 17.46 0.68 12.14
N ASP A 402 16.34 0.69 12.83
CA ASP A 402 15.85 -0.47 13.59
C ASP A 402 15.41 -1.63 12.69
N ASP A 403 15.17 -1.38 11.40
CA ASP A 403 14.83 -2.41 10.43
C ASP A 403 16.07 -3.00 9.77
N HIS A 404 17.04 -2.15 9.36
CA HIS A 404 18.24 -2.62 8.66
C HIS A 404 19.39 -3.06 9.59
N HIS A 405 19.57 -2.44 10.77
CA HIS A 405 20.60 -2.79 11.77
C HIS A 405 20.01 -2.67 13.19
N PRO A 406 19.04 -3.54 13.54
CA PRO A 406 18.43 -3.52 14.86
C PRO A 406 19.44 -3.89 15.95
N ASP A 407 19.34 -3.24 17.10
CA ASP A 407 20.08 -3.58 18.32
C ASP A 407 19.51 -4.81 19.03
N ASP A 408 18.23 -5.14 18.76
CA ASP A 408 17.55 -6.33 19.26
C ASP A 408 17.04 -7.17 18.07
N PRO A 409 17.47 -8.44 17.91
CA PRO A 409 17.04 -9.29 16.80
C PRO A 409 15.53 -9.58 16.79
N ARG A 410 14.81 -9.32 17.87
CA ARG A 410 13.34 -9.45 17.92
C ARG A 410 12.62 -8.38 17.12
N LYS A 411 13.29 -7.24 16.82
CA LYS A 411 12.76 -6.19 15.95
C LYS A 411 12.66 -6.63 14.49
N ILE A 412 13.41 -7.64 14.07
CA ILE A 412 13.45 -8.10 12.68
C ILE A 412 12.05 -8.57 12.23
N VAL A 413 11.58 -7.99 11.15
CA VAL A 413 10.38 -8.45 10.44
C VAL A 413 10.77 -9.64 9.56
N LYS A 414 10.24 -10.84 9.87
CA LYS A 414 10.71 -12.05 9.18
C LYS A 414 9.63 -13.12 9.00
N ASN A 415 9.88 -14.01 8.03
CA ASN A 415 9.07 -15.18 7.70
C ASN A 415 7.60 -14.85 7.40
N ASN A 416 7.32 -13.64 6.92
CA ASN A 416 5.96 -13.26 6.57
C ASN A 416 5.63 -13.73 5.15
N THR A 417 4.37 -14.06 4.90
CA THR A 417 3.90 -14.59 3.61
C THR A 417 2.77 -13.72 3.05
N VAL A 418 2.92 -13.31 1.79
CA VAL A 418 1.90 -12.63 0.99
C VAL A 418 1.66 -13.47 -0.25
N ALA A 419 0.60 -14.28 -0.26
CA ALA A 419 0.41 -15.28 -1.31
C ALA A 419 -1.02 -15.40 -1.79
N ASN A 420 -1.19 -15.75 -3.06
CA ASN A 420 -2.50 -15.99 -3.66
C ASN A 420 -3.48 -14.80 -3.54
N ASN A 421 -2.99 -13.56 -3.52
CA ASN A 421 -3.83 -12.39 -3.42
C ASN A 421 -4.09 -11.81 -4.81
N TYR A 422 -5.27 -11.25 -5.02
CA TYR A 422 -5.61 -10.44 -6.18
C TYR A 422 -5.47 -8.97 -5.82
N ILE A 423 -4.49 -8.30 -6.42
CA ILE A 423 -4.10 -6.91 -6.13
C ILE A 423 -4.26 -6.10 -7.41
N HIS A 424 -5.22 -5.17 -7.43
CA HIS A 424 -5.47 -4.32 -8.58
C HIS A 424 -6.02 -2.96 -8.17
N ASP A 425 -5.94 -1.95 -9.03
CA ASP A 425 -6.45 -0.61 -8.76
C ASP A 425 -6.02 -0.06 -7.38
N CYS A 426 -4.75 -0.30 -7.00
CA CYS A 426 -4.11 0.29 -5.83
C CYS A 426 -3.20 1.45 -6.26
N GLY A 427 -2.89 2.38 -5.33
CA GLY A 427 -2.20 3.63 -5.67
C GLY A 427 -3.07 4.62 -6.43
N VAL A 428 -4.40 4.54 -6.28
CA VAL A 428 -5.32 5.38 -7.07
C VAL A 428 -5.21 6.87 -6.74
N GLU A 429 -4.71 7.22 -5.56
CA GLU A 429 -4.49 8.60 -5.11
C GLU A 429 -2.99 8.94 -5.01
N TYR A 430 -2.15 8.01 -4.55
CA TYR A 430 -0.71 8.18 -4.39
C TYR A 430 0.03 7.27 -5.38
N TYR A 431 0.38 7.79 -6.57
CA TYR A 431 0.86 6.99 -7.70
C TYR A 431 2.21 6.32 -7.48
N GLY A 432 3.03 6.77 -6.52
CA GLY A 432 4.27 6.09 -6.13
C GLY A 432 4.06 4.79 -5.35
N SER A 433 2.82 4.38 -5.10
CA SER A 433 2.46 3.18 -4.34
C SER A 433 2.79 1.89 -5.06
N ILE A 434 3.04 0.85 -4.28
CA ILE A 434 3.48 -0.48 -4.73
C ILE A 434 2.37 -1.49 -4.45
N GLY A 435 2.25 -2.53 -5.29
CA GLY A 435 1.36 -3.65 -4.99
C GLY A 435 1.78 -4.36 -3.70
N VAL A 436 3.00 -4.90 -3.65
CA VAL A 436 3.60 -5.47 -2.44
C VAL A 436 4.98 -4.86 -2.21
N PHE A 437 5.14 -4.13 -1.12
CA PHE A 437 6.42 -3.61 -0.66
C PHE A 437 6.99 -4.51 0.44
N ALA A 438 8.28 -4.85 0.35
CA ALA A 438 9.05 -5.47 1.42
C ALA A 438 10.35 -4.69 1.64
N GLY A 439 10.47 -4.02 2.77
CA GLY A 439 11.66 -3.24 3.13
C GLY A 439 12.84 -4.12 3.56
N TYR A 440 13.45 -3.78 4.70
CA TYR A 440 14.50 -4.63 5.28
C TYR A 440 13.87 -5.83 6.01
N THR A 441 13.64 -6.93 5.29
CA THR A 441 12.98 -8.13 5.82
C THR A 441 13.81 -9.39 5.61
N GLU A 442 13.61 -10.39 6.47
CA GLU A 442 14.23 -11.70 6.36
C GLU A 442 13.21 -12.78 6.02
N GLY A 443 13.42 -13.53 4.93
CA GLY A 443 12.60 -14.70 4.61
C GLY A 443 11.15 -14.39 4.25
N THR A 444 10.85 -13.19 3.75
CA THR A 444 9.52 -12.83 3.26
C THR A 444 9.22 -13.59 1.97
N VAL A 445 8.04 -14.20 1.89
CA VAL A 445 7.55 -14.92 0.70
C VAL A 445 6.44 -14.13 0.03
N ILE A 446 6.64 -13.75 -1.24
CA ILE A 446 5.65 -13.09 -2.09
C ILE A 446 5.40 -14.03 -3.27
N ALA A 447 4.30 -14.80 -3.23
CA ALA A 447 4.13 -15.89 -4.17
C ALA A 447 2.70 -16.05 -4.68
N HIS A 448 2.55 -16.50 -5.92
CA HIS A 448 1.26 -16.81 -6.54
C HIS A 448 0.24 -15.67 -6.48
N ASN A 449 0.68 -14.40 -6.41
CA ASN A 449 -0.22 -13.27 -6.47
C ASN A 449 -0.55 -12.92 -7.93
N GLU A 450 -1.77 -12.47 -8.15
CA GLU A 450 -2.21 -11.78 -9.36
C GLU A 450 -2.12 -10.28 -9.08
N ILE A 451 -1.22 -9.56 -9.76
CA ILE A 451 -0.97 -8.13 -9.51
C ILE A 451 -1.11 -7.37 -10.82
N CYS A 452 -2.09 -6.49 -10.92
CA CYS A 452 -2.34 -5.75 -12.15
C CYS A 452 -2.88 -4.34 -11.94
N ASP A 453 -2.91 -3.58 -13.03
CA ASP A 453 -3.54 -2.25 -13.11
C ASP A 453 -3.07 -1.26 -12.03
N LEU A 454 -1.73 -1.20 -11.86
CA LEU A 454 -1.09 -0.32 -10.89
C LEU A 454 -0.38 0.87 -11.56
N PRO A 455 -0.34 2.04 -10.92
CA PRO A 455 0.35 3.21 -11.46
C PRO A 455 1.87 3.07 -11.47
N TYR A 456 2.43 2.26 -10.59
CA TYR A 456 3.87 2.04 -10.41
C TYR A 456 4.20 0.54 -10.28
N SER A 457 5.26 0.20 -9.54
CA SER A 457 5.77 -1.17 -9.45
C SER A 457 4.77 -2.15 -8.82
N GLY A 458 4.77 -3.40 -9.32
CA GLY A 458 3.97 -4.47 -8.74
C GLY A 458 4.54 -4.97 -7.41
N ILE A 459 5.84 -5.28 -7.39
CA ILE A 459 6.57 -5.76 -6.20
C ILE A 459 7.87 -4.96 -6.08
N SER A 460 8.17 -4.47 -4.87
CA SER A 460 9.44 -3.81 -4.54
C SER A 460 10.06 -4.44 -3.30
N VAL A 461 11.35 -4.85 -3.37
CA VAL A 461 12.05 -5.51 -2.26
C VAL A 461 13.40 -4.84 -2.01
N GLY A 462 13.67 -4.56 -0.73
CA GLY A 462 14.88 -3.86 -0.29
C GLY A 462 14.71 -2.34 -0.28
N TRP A 463 15.77 -1.65 0.17
CA TRP A 463 15.83 -0.20 0.29
C TRP A 463 17.28 0.29 0.33
N GLY A 464 17.47 1.62 0.38
CA GLY A 464 18.74 2.27 0.76
C GLY A 464 19.80 2.31 -0.32
N TRP A 465 19.51 1.86 -1.54
CA TRP A 465 20.43 1.95 -2.70
C TRP A 465 21.86 1.41 -2.42
N GLY A 466 22.01 0.57 -1.39
CA GLY A 466 23.29 0.01 -0.95
C GLY A 466 24.07 0.88 0.05
N PHE A 467 23.50 1.99 0.52
CA PHE A 467 24.19 2.86 1.49
C PHE A 467 24.32 2.24 2.87
N GLU A 468 23.33 1.47 3.33
CA GLU A 468 23.32 0.78 4.61
C GLU A 468 23.99 -0.60 4.56
N ASP A 469 24.36 -1.08 3.39
CA ASP A 469 25.07 -2.35 3.23
C ASP A 469 26.47 -2.32 3.86
N ALA A 470 26.98 -3.47 4.26
CA ALA A 470 28.34 -3.61 4.80
C ALA A 470 29.38 -2.98 3.85
N GLY A 471 30.10 -1.98 4.34
CA GLY A 471 31.07 -1.21 3.57
C GLY A 471 30.47 -0.15 2.64
N GLY A 472 29.15 0.00 2.64
CA GLY A 472 28.46 1.02 1.85
C GLY A 472 28.53 0.84 0.34
N ARG A 473 28.29 1.89 -0.37
CA ARG A 473 28.34 1.98 -1.84
C ARG A 473 29.49 2.91 -2.27
N GLU A 474 30.09 2.64 -3.43
CA GLU A 474 31.11 3.54 -4.00
C GLU A 474 30.53 4.92 -4.28
N PRO A 475 31.29 6.02 -4.04
CA PRO A 475 30.84 7.36 -4.31
C PRO A 475 30.51 7.57 -5.80
N GLU A 476 29.43 8.25 -6.07
CA GLU A 476 29.06 8.67 -7.43
C GLU A 476 29.51 10.10 -7.74
N ALA A 477 29.75 10.38 -9.01
CA ALA A 477 30.26 11.69 -9.44
C ALA A 477 29.31 12.86 -9.09
N TYR A 478 28.02 12.61 -9.03
CA TYR A 478 26.98 13.59 -8.72
C TYR A 478 26.61 13.65 -7.23
N ALA A 479 27.02 12.69 -6.43
CA ALA A 479 26.75 12.63 -4.99
C ALA A 479 27.97 12.15 -4.19
N PRO A 480 29.11 12.87 -4.21
CA PRO A 480 30.39 12.36 -3.70
C PRO A 480 30.50 12.28 -2.17
N LYS A 481 29.58 12.89 -1.41
CA LYS A 481 29.71 13.03 0.05
C LYS A 481 28.92 11.99 0.86
N HIS A 482 28.00 11.27 0.23
CA HIS A 482 26.97 10.48 0.94
C HIS A 482 27.27 8.98 1.08
N HIS A 483 28.55 8.51 1.00
CA HIS A 483 28.78 7.15 0.54
C HIS A 483 29.63 6.25 1.43
N VAL A 484 30.00 6.71 2.60
CA VAL A 484 30.70 5.85 3.56
C VAL A 484 29.68 5.34 4.58
N SER A 485 29.14 4.15 4.31
CA SER A 485 28.32 3.48 5.31
C SER A 485 29.10 3.35 6.61
N PRO A 486 28.51 3.73 7.76
CA PRO A 486 29.11 3.45 9.05
C PRO A 486 29.04 1.94 9.40
N TYR A 487 28.34 1.14 8.57
CA TYR A 487 28.08 -0.26 8.86
C TYR A 487 29.12 -1.19 8.25
N THR A 488 29.59 -2.13 9.05
CA THR A 488 30.50 -3.21 8.63
C THR A 488 29.82 -4.58 8.59
N THR A 489 28.56 -4.64 9.01
CA THR A 489 27.73 -5.84 9.04
C THR A 489 26.64 -5.75 7.97
N PRO A 490 26.17 -6.89 7.44
CA PRO A 490 25.06 -6.91 6.51
C PRO A 490 23.77 -6.39 7.15
N THR A 491 22.86 -5.86 6.32
CA THR A 491 21.49 -5.53 6.71
C THR A 491 20.69 -6.80 7.03
N THR A 492 19.48 -6.63 7.53
CA THR A 492 18.53 -7.74 7.77
C THR A 492 17.90 -8.30 6.50
N ALA A 493 17.99 -7.57 5.37
CA ALA A 493 17.36 -7.95 4.10
C ALA A 493 18.05 -9.18 3.49
N LYS A 494 17.43 -10.36 3.58
CA LYS A 494 17.97 -11.62 3.06
C LYS A 494 16.91 -12.71 2.93
N ASN A 495 17.20 -13.73 2.13
CA ASN A 495 16.39 -14.95 1.97
C ASN A 495 14.94 -14.69 1.54
N ASN A 496 14.64 -13.54 0.93
CA ASN A 496 13.30 -13.20 0.43
C ASN A 496 13.01 -13.96 -0.86
N ARG A 497 11.76 -14.34 -1.07
CA ARG A 497 11.33 -15.16 -2.20
C ARG A 497 10.19 -14.49 -2.94
N ILE A 498 10.38 -14.20 -4.22
CA ILE A 498 9.39 -13.62 -5.13
C ILE A 498 9.14 -14.66 -6.22
N GLU A 499 8.06 -15.43 -6.08
CA GLU A 499 7.91 -16.64 -6.86
C GLU A 499 6.51 -16.80 -7.45
N TYR A 500 6.45 -17.22 -8.71
CA TYR A 500 5.21 -17.60 -9.39
C TYR A 500 4.10 -16.54 -9.37
N ASN A 501 4.46 -15.26 -9.29
CA ASN A 501 3.47 -14.18 -9.39
C ASN A 501 3.14 -13.92 -10.87
N ASN A 502 1.90 -13.53 -11.15
CA ASN A 502 1.48 -12.96 -12.42
C ASN A 502 1.40 -11.44 -12.28
N LEU A 503 2.18 -10.70 -13.09
CA LEU A 503 2.23 -9.24 -13.06
C LEU A 503 1.96 -8.66 -14.45
N HIS A 504 0.93 -7.83 -14.57
CA HIS A 504 0.59 -7.16 -15.84
C HIS A 504 -0.09 -5.81 -15.61
N GLY A 505 -0.11 -4.93 -16.61
CA GLY A 505 -0.73 -3.62 -16.49
C GLY A 505 -0.13 -2.71 -15.41
N VAL A 506 1.06 -3.05 -14.89
CA VAL A 506 1.76 -2.22 -13.88
C VAL A 506 2.64 -1.17 -14.55
N MET A 507 3.19 -0.21 -13.79
CA MET A 507 3.95 0.93 -14.31
C MET A 507 3.14 1.86 -15.23
N ALA A 508 1.81 1.96 -15.03
CA ALA A 508 0.91 2.63 -15.97
C ALA A 508 1.04 4.17 -15.96
N LYS A 509 1.57 4.77 -14.89
CA LYS A 509 1.66 6.25 -14.74
C LYS A 509 3.04 6.75 -14.37
N MET A 510 3.85 5.92 -13.71
CA MET A 510 5.15 6.28 -13.19
C MET A 510 6.27 5.62 -14.01
N ASN A 511 7.48 6.17 -13.91
CA ASN A 511 8.67 5.69 -14.60
C ASN A 511 9.75 5.27 -13.60
N ASP A 512 10.88 4.75 -14.10
CA ASP A 512 12.07 4.38 -13.33
C ASP A 512 11.73 3.39 -12.21
N GLY A 513 11.10 2.31 -12.61
CA GLY A 513 10.67 1.21 -11.78
C GLY A 513 10.53 -0.08 -12.59
N GLY A 514 10.08 -1.13 -11.97
CA GLY A 514 9.88 -2.42 -12.61
C GLY A 514 8.62 -3.13 -12.12
N ALA A 515 8.14 -4.10 -12.89
CA ALA A 515 7.09 -4.98 -12.38
C ALA A 515 7.58 -5.67 -11.10
N ILE A 516 8.85 -6.10 -11.08
CA ILE A 516 9.60 -6.47 -9.87
C ILE A 516 10.82 -5.53 -9.79
N TYR A 517 11.00 -4.87 -8.65
CA TYR A 517 12.03 -3.88 -8.40
C TYR A 517 12.83 -4.23 -7.13
N THR A 518 14.16 -4.11 -7.17
CA THR A 518 15.01 -4.43 -6.02
C THR A 518 16.03 -3.32 -5.74
N LEU A 519 16.40 -3.17 -4.46
CA LEU A 519 17.40 -2.23 -3.94
C LEU A 519 18.28 -2.88 -2.88
N GLY A 520 19.58 -2.52 -2.87
CA GLY A 520 20.53 -3.00 -1.87
C GLY A 520 20.87 -4.48 -1.98
N ASN A 521 21.70 -4.97 -1.06
CA ASN A 521 22.08 -6.39 -1.01
C ASN A 521 20.94 -7.24 -0.45
N LEU A 522 20.62 -8.32 -1.16
CA LEU A 522 19.55 -9.26 -0.82
C LEU A 522 20.09 -10.72 -0.81
N PRO A 523 21.09 -11.06 0.01
CA PRO A 523 21.75 -12.35 -0.04
C PRO A 523 20.77 -13.51 0.19
N GLY A 524 20.88 -14.54 -0.66
CA GLY A 524 20.03 -15.73 -0.61
C GLY A 524 18.59 -15.51 -1.07
N SER A 525 18.27 -14.32 -1.59
CA SER A 525 16.94 -14.04 -2.14
C SER A 525 16.78 -14.63 -3.55
N LEU A 526 15.54 -14.98 -3.89
CA LEU A 526 15.19 -15.69 -5.11
C LEU A 526 14.02 -15.03 -5.83
N ILE A 527 14.19 -14.78 -7.12
CA ILE A 527 13.11 -14.33 -8.03
C ILE A 527 12.91 -15.43 -9.06
N ARG A 528 11.79 -16.19 -8.96
CA ARG A 528 11.61 -17.40 -9.74
C ARG A 528 10.22 -17.58 -10.30
N GLY A 529 10.15 -18.02 -11.55
CA GLY A 529 8.91 -18.53 -12.15
C GLY A 529 7.81 -17.49 -12.30
N ASN A 530 8.13 -16.20 -12.21
CA ASN A 530 7.14 -15.14 -12.37
C ASN A 530 6.79 -14.95 -13.85
N TRP A 531 5.54 -14.61 -14.11
CA TRP A 531 5.03 -14.25 -15.42
C TRP A 531 4.76 -12.74 -15.44
N ILE A 532 5.54 -11.99 -16.22
CA ILE A 532 5.50 -10.54 -16.33
C ILE A 532 5.18 -10.17 -17.76
N HIS A 533 4.06 -9.46 -17.98
CA HIS A 533 3.62 -9.20 -19.33
C HIS A 533 2.72 -7.96 -19.45
N ASP A 534 2.56 -7.48 -20.69
CA ASP A 534 1.59 -6.44 -21.06
C ASP A 534 1.57 -5.23 -20.13
N CYS A 535 2.76 -4.71 -19.79
CA CYS A 535 2.89 -3.48 -19.00
C CYS A 535 3.00 -2.28 -19.95
N PRO A 536 2.03 -1.36 -19.94
CA PRO A 536 2.04 -0.22 -20.83
C PRO A 536 3.23 0.68 -20.50
N PRO A 537 3.89 1.28 -21.51
CA PRO A 537 4.93 2.25 -21.24
C PRO A 537 4.31 3.51 -20.62
N ALA A 538 4.81 3.94 -19.47
CA ALA A 538 4.60 5.30 -19.00
C ALA A 538 5.27 6.31 -19.95
N ASN A 539 4.99 7.60 -19.77
CA ASN A 539 5.35 8.67 -20.72
C ASN A 539 6.82 8.69 -21.18
N ARG A 540 7.77 8.23 -20.35
CA ARG A 540 9.22 8.22 -20.67
C ARG A 540 9.76 6.88 -21.10
N GLY A 541 8.97 5.81 -21.00
CA GLY A 541 9.36 4.46 -21.41
C GLY A 541 10.40 3.78 -20.51
N TRP A 542 10.71 4.33 -19.35
CA TRP A 542 11.62 3.71 -18.36
C TRP A 542 10.85 2.75 -17.45
N CYS A 543 10.27 1.75 -18.08
CA CYS A 543 9.52 0.67 -17.43
C CYS A 543 10.24 -0.64 -17.67
N HIS A 544 10.49 -1.38 -16.61
CA HIS A 544 11.24 -2.63 -16.64
C HIS A 544 10.38 -3.80 -16.16
N GLY A 545 10.62 -4.99 -16.70
CA GLY A 545 10.03 -6.21 -16.20
C GLY A 545 10.61 -6.56 -14.83
N ILE A 546 11.94 -6.77 -14.80
CA ILE A 546 12.69 -6.92 -13.55
C ILE A 546 13.79 -5.85 -13.53
N TYR A 547 13.84 -5.09 -12.46
CA TYR A 547 14.79 -3.99 -12.31
C TYR A 547 15.67 -4.18 -11.08
N PHE A 548 16.92 -4.52 -11.32
CA PHE A 548 17.99 -4.47 -10.33
C PHE A 548 18.53 -3.05 -10.26
N ASP A 549 18.00 -2.26 -9.35
CA ASP A 549 18.47 -0.89 -9.15
C ASP A 549 19.69 -0.86 -8.21
N GLN A 550 20.12 0.31 -7.85
CA GLN A 550 21.39 0.58 -7.19
C GLN A 550 21.59 -0.28 -5.93
N GLY A 551 22.75 -0.88 -5.82
CA GLY A 551 23.12 -1.75 -4.72
C GLY A 551 22.55 -3.17 -4.79
N SER A 552 21.60 -3.45 -5.67
CA SER A 552 21.03 -4.81 -5.82
C SER A 552 22.11 -5.85 -6.07
N GLY A 553 22.13 -6.89 -5.25
CA GLY A 553 23.14 -7.93 -5.37
C GLY A 553 22.81 -9.20 -4.60
N PHE A 554 23.52 -10.29 -4.93
CA PHE A 554 23.41 -11.62 -4.30
C PHE A 554 22.02 -12.25 -4.43
N ILE A 555 21.34 -11.99 -5.55
CA ILE A 555 20.00 -12.50 -5.87
C ILE A 555 20.13 -13.62 -6.91
N GLU A 556 19.36 -14.69 -6.75
CA GLU A 556 19.16 -15.69 -7.78
C GLU A 556 17.91 -15.35 -8.61
N LEU A 557 18.05 -15.30 -9.94
CA LEU A 557 16.99 -15.01 -10.89
C LEU A 557 16.84 -16.16 -11.88
N THR A 558 15.73 -16.89 -11.84
CA THR A 558 15.57 -18.08 -12.68
C THR A 558 14.12 -18.37 -13.08
N GLY A 559 13.92 -18.88 -14.28
CA GLY A 559 12.64 -19.40 -14.74
C GLY A 559 11.55 -18.35 -14.97
N ASN A 560 11.87 -17.06 -15.06
CA ASN A 560 10.90 -16.00 -15.26
C ASN A 560 10.57 -15.80 -16.75
N LEU A 561 9.30 -15.62 -17.08
CA LEU A 561 8.82 -15.30 -18.43
C LEU A 561 8.43 -13.82 -18.47
N ILE A 562 9.07 -13.05 -19.38
CA ILE A 562 8.92 -11.59 -19.44
C ILE A 562 8.75 -11.14 -20.88
N TYR A 563 7.64 -10.45 -21.21
CA TYR A 563 7.39 -9.87 -22.54
C TYR A 563 6.41 -8.71 -22.47
N GLY A 564 6.20 -7.99 -23.57
CA GLY A 564 5.21 -6.90 -23.65
C GLY A 564 5.49 -5.71 -22.72
N ILE A 565 6.78 -5.44 -22.44
CA ILE A 565 7.24 -4.32 -21.64
C ILE A 565 8.49 -3.70 -22.28
N PRO A 566 8.71 -2.37 -22.22
CA PRO A 566 9.81 -1.70 -22.92
C PRO A 566 11.21 -2.22 -22.62
N SER A 567 11.51 -2.56 -21.38
CA SER A 567 12.79 -3.13 -20.96
C SER A 567 12.52 -4.39 -20.13
N LEU A 568 13.06 -5.52 -20.55
CA LEU A 568 12.72 -6.83 -20.00
C LEU A 568 13.40 -7.07 -18.64
N ILE A 569 14.73 -7.00 -18.61
CA ILE A 569 15.55 -7.06 -17.38
C ILE A 569 16.52 -5.88 -17.46
N ASN A 570 16.61 -5.10 -16.40
CA ASN A 570 17.51 -3.96 -16.34
C ASN A 570 18.41 -4.02 -15.10
N HIS A 571 19.66 -3.63 -15.29
CA HIS A 571 20.68 -3.54 -14.26
C HIS A 571 21.19 -2.10 -14.19
N ASN A 572 20.87 -1.40 -13.13
CA ASN A 572 21.38 -0.05 -12.91
C ASN A 572 22.79 -0.13 -12.25
N ASN A 573 23.79 -0.15 -13.10
CA ASN A 573 25.20 -0.30 -12.70
C ASN A 573 25.90 1.03 -12.40
N LEU A 574 25.25 2.01 -11.86
CA LEU A 574 25.86 3.29 -11.55
C LEU A 574 27.07 3.14 -10.60
N GLY A 575 28.21 2.81 -11.18
CA GLY A 575 29.52 2.75 -10.50
C GLY A 575 29.79 1.52 -9.64
N GLN A 576 28.92 0.53 -9.58
CA GLN A 576 29.13 -0.67 -8.75
C GLN A 576 28.79 -1.97 -9.48
N ASN A 577 29.75 -2.89 -9.50
CA ASN A 577 29.56 -4.23 -10.04
C ASN A 577 28.75 -5.18 -9.12
N ARG A 578 27.89 -4.68 -8.22
CA ARG A 578 27.12 -5.54 -7.31
C ARG A 578 26.11 -6.40 -8.05
N ASN A 579 25.50 -5.87 -9.11
CA ASN A 579 24.63 -6.66 -9.97
C ASN A 579 25.35 -7.87 -10.59
N ALA A 580 26.67 -7.81 -10.73
CA ALA A 580 27.48 -8.98 -11.13
C ALA A 580 27.48 -10.12 -10.11
N THR A 581 27.01 -9.89 -8.88
CA THR A 581 26.80 -10.94 -7.87
C THR A 581 25.44 -11.63 -7.97
N CYS A 582 24.55 -11.15 -8.85
CA CYS A 582 23.28 -11.81 -9.15
C CYS A 582 23.55 -13.02 -10.06
N ASN A 583 22.93 -14.14 -9.73
CA ASN A 583 23.03 -15.37 -10.51
C ASN A 583 21.79 -15.53 -11.40
N GLU A 584 21.96 -15.28 -12.68
CA GLU A 584 20.86 -15.30 -13.66
C GLU A 584 20.98 -16.50 -14.60
N HIS A 585 19.96 -17.33 -14.63
CA HIS A 585 19.91 -18.48 -15.53
C HIS A 585 18.47 -18.89 -15.85
N ASP A 586 18.27 -19.56 -16.97
CA ASP A 586 17.00 -20.14 -17.39
C ASP A 586 15.80 -19.15 -17.41
N ASN A 587 16.05 -17.84 -17.61
CA ASN A 587 15.00 -16.85 -17.80
C ASN A 587 14.65 -16.70 -19.28
N PHE A 588 13.44 -16.25 -19.58
CA PHE A 588 12.86 -16.17 -20.92
C PHE A 588 12.42 -14.73 -21.26
N PRO A 589 13.37 -13.76 -21.34
CA PRO A 589 13.06 -12.38 -21.69
C PRO A 589 12.78 -12.28 -23.22
N GLY A 590 11.60 -11.72 -23.56
CA GLY A 590 11.15 -11.56 -24.94
C GLY A 590 10.71 -12.84 -25.63
N ALA A 591 10.60 -13.95 -24.88
CA ALA A 591 10.14 -15.23 -25.44
C ALA A 591 8.63 -15.20 -25.72
N LYS A 592 8.19 -16.09 -26.58
CA LYS A 592 6.78 -16.27 -26.92
C LYS A 592 6.07 -17.03 -25.82
N PRO A 593 4.93 -16.53 -25.31
CA PRO A 593 4.23 -17.17 -24.20
C PRO A 593 3.82 -18.62 -24.48
N GLU A 594 3.43 -18.95 -25.71
CA GLU A 594 3.02 -20.30 -26.11
C GLU A 594 4.13 -21.36 -26.00
N GLU A 595 5.39 -20.95 -25.94
CA GLU A 595 6.55 -21.84 -25.78
C GLU A 595 6.85 -22.12 -24.28
N HIS A 596 6.21 -21.40 -23.35
CA HIS A 596 6.48 -21.44 -21.91
C HIS A 596 5.22 -21.66 -21.06
N GLN A 597 4.23 -22.42 -21.58
CA GLN A 597 2.97 -22.70 -20.90
C GLN A 597 3.13 -23.19 -19.45
N PRO A 598 4.12 -24.02 -19.08
CA PRO A 598 4.29 -24.43 -17.68
C PRO A 598 4.58 -23.30 -16.69
N ILE A 599 5.21 -22.20 -17.13
CA ILE A 599 5.41 -21.01 -16.28
C ILE A 599 4.07 -20.29 -16.10
N ILE A 600 3.34 -20.09 -17.19
CA ILE A 600 2.02 -19.44 -17.20
C ILE A 600 1.03 -20.20 -16.31
N ASP A 601 1.00 -21.53 -16.41
CA ASP A 601 0.07 -22.37 -15.64
C ASP A 601 0.35 -22.33 -14.13
N ASN A 602 1.60 -22.08 -13.74
CA ASN A 602 2.03 -22.02 -12.35
C ASN A 602 2.03 -20.60 -11.77
N ALA A 603 2.08 -19.56 -12.59
CA ALA A 603 2.07 -18.17 -12.14
C ALA A 603 0.66 -17.70 -11.78
N GLY A 604 0.58 -16.71 -10.88
CA GLY A 604 -0.68 -16.17 -10.39
C GLY A 604 -1.41 -17.11 -9.44
N LEU A 605 -2.69 -16.87 -9.25
CA LEU A 605 -3.51 -17.54 -8.26
C LEU A 605 -3.59 -19.06 -8.45
N GLU A 606 -3.31 -19.81 -7.40
CA GLU A 606 -3.59 -21.24 -7.36
C GLU A 606 -5.11 -21.53 -7.49
N ALA A 607 -5.45 -22.73 -7.96
CA ALA A 607 -6.82 -23.09 -8.37
C ALA A 607 -7.92 -22.75 -7.32
N GLN A 608 -7.63 -22.95 -6.02
CA GLN A 608 -8.57 -22.67 -4.94
C GLN A 608 -8.83 -21.18 -4.67
N TYR A 609 -8.04 -20.27 -5.27
CA TYR A 609 -8.16 -18.82 -5.11
C TYR A 609 -8.59 -18.09 -6.39
N ARG A 610 -8.70 -18.78 -7.53
CA ARG A 610 -9.04 -18.16 -8.83
C ARG A 610 -10.41 -17.47 -8.87
N SER A 611 -11.31 -17.80 -7.93
CA SER A 611 -12.59 -17.08 -7.79
C SER A 611 -12.41 -15.60 -7.43
N LEU A 612 -11.25 -15.20 -6.89
CA LEU A 612 -10.94 -13.80 -6.60
C LEU A 612 -10.92 -12.92 -7.84
N LEU A 613 -10.58 -13.45 -9.01
CA LEU A 613 -10.59 -12.71 -10.29
C LEU A 613 -11.99 -12.19 -10.69
N MET A 614 -13.04 -12.63 -10.01
CA MET A 614 -14.42 -12.11 -10.20
C MET A 614 -14.72 -10.91 -9.28
N VAL A 615 -13.86 -10.59 -8.33
CA VAL A 615 -13.98 -9.41 -7.46
C VAL A 615 -13.50 -8.19 -8.26
N ARG A 616 -14.40 -7.24 -8.55
CA ARG A 616 -14.10 -6.00 -9.28
C ARG A 616 -14.63 -4.78 -8.55
#